data_f5b78f56c81c118ea301b26d769a4a78
#
_entry.id   f5b78f56c81c118ea301b26d769a4a78
#
_cell.length_a   1.000
_cell.length_b   1.000
_cell.length_c   1.000
_cell.angle_alpha   90.00
_cell.angle_beta   90.00
_cell.angle_gamma   90.00
#
_symmetry.space_group_name_H-M   'P 1'
#
loop_
_entity.id
_entity.type
_entity.pdbx_description
1 polymer ?
#
loop_
_entity_poly.entity_id
_entity_poly.type
_entity_poly.pdbx_seq_one_letter_code
_entity_poly.pdbx_strand_id
1 'polypeptide(L)'
;MPEIIIPGPEGRLEARYQKGNLNNSPLCVVLHPHPRQGGTMNNKLVYRTYQAFKNSNFSTLRFNFRGVGRSQGAYDNGVGELTDAAAALDWLQAENPTARTTWIAGFSFGSWLALQLLMRRPEISGFVAISPPASLYDFSFLAPCPANGLIIQGTDDKIVEEECVTELVDKLNKQKNLNIEYKKIIGA
;
A
#
# COMPACT_ATOMS: atom_id res chain seq x y z
N MET A 1 -20.95 -0.44 -2.21
CA MET A 1 -20.04 0.72 -2.14
C MET A 1 -20.03 1.41 -3.49
N PRO A 2 -20.20 2.72 -3.54
CA PRO A 2 -20.18 3.42 -4.81
C PRO A 2 -18.78 3.35 -5.43
N GLU A 3 -18.75 3.18 -6.72
CA GLU A 3 -17.59 3.42 -7.56
C GLU A 3 -17.34 4.92 -7.60
N ILE A 4 -16.09 5.31 -7.44
CA ILE A 4 -15.68 6.69 -7.60
C ILE A 4 -14.56 6.78 -8.63
N ILE A 5 -14.45 7.96 -9.20
CA ILE A 5 -13.34 8.32 -10.09
C ILE A 5 -12.59 9.46 -9.40
N ILE A 6 -11.28 9.28 -9.23
CA ILE A 6 -10.42 10.31 -8.67
C ILE A 6 -9.49 10.86 -9.77
N PRO A 7 -9.10 12.13 -9.70
CA PRO A 7 -8.13 12.68 -10.63
C PRO A 7 -6.74 12.07 -10.36
N GLY A 8 -6.10 11.62 -11.41
CA GLY A 8 -4.72 11.14 -11.38
C GLY A 8 -3.84 11.92 -12.34
N PRO A 9 -2.52 11.75 -12.29
CA PRO A 9 -1.56 12.49 -13.12
C PRO A 9 -1.73 12.24 -14.63
N GLU A 10 -2.09 11.01 -15.02
CA GLU A 10 -2.32 10.61 -16.42
C GLU A 10 -3.81 10.48 -16.76
N GLY A 11 -4.68 11.10 -15.98
CA GLY A 11 -6.10 11.07 -16.15
C GLY A 11 -6.87 10.41 -15.01
N ARG A 12 -8.03 9.87 -15.30
CA ARG A 12 -8.93 9.31 -14.28
C ARG A 12 -8.39 8.01 -13.69
N LEU A 13 -8.51 7.86 -12.35
CA LEU A 13 -8.26 6.61 -11.65
C LEU A 13 -9.57 6.06 -11.08
N GLU A 14 -9.85 4.80 -11.39
CA GLU A 14 -10.98 4.05 -10.85
C GLU A 14 -10.71 3.64 -9.39
N ALA A 15 -11.63 3.95 -8.48
CA ALA A 15 -11.41 3.72 -7.06
C ALA A 15 -12.67 3.26 -6.31
N ARG A 16 -12.47 2.76 -5.11
CA ARG A 16 -13.50 2.43 -4.12
C ARG A 16 -13.11 3.07 -2.79
N TYR A 17 -13.98 3.89 -2.27
CA TYR A 17 -13.79 4.60 -1.02
C TYR A 17 -14.86 4.24 -0.01
N GLN A 18 -14.47 4.15 1.24
CA GLN A 18 -15.37 4.03 2.39
C GLN A 18 -14.90 4.99 3.47
N LYS A 19 -15.76 5.92 3.84
CA LYS A 19 -15.54 6.82 4.97
C LYS A 19 -15.63 6.04 6.28
N GLY A 20 -14.76 6.33 7.23
CA GLY A 20 -14.85 5.85 8.60
C GLY A 20 -16.02 6.51 9.35
N ASN A 21 -16.41 5.93 10.48
CA ASN A 21 -17.61 6.36 11.22
C ASN A 21 -17.39 7.63 12.05
N LEU A 22 -16.12 8.02 12.29
CA LEU A 22 -15.76 9.22 13.05
C LEU A 22 -15.24 10.31 12.11
N ASN A 23 -15.47 11.57 12.48
CA ASN A 23 -14.96 12.70 11.70
C ASN A 23 -13.43 12.72 11.57
N ASN A 24 -12.72 12.20 12.59
CA ASN A 24 -11.26 12.09 12.64
C ASN A 24 -10.77 10.65 12.42
N SER A 25 -11.56 9.79 11.78
CA SER A 25 -11.13 8.43 11.43
C SER A 25 -9.78 8.47 10.71
N PRO A 26 -8.84 7.57 11.07
CA PRO A 26 -7.56 7.50 10.39
C PRO A 26 -7.74 7.08 8.92
N LEU A 27 -6.74 7.37 8.10
CA LEU A 27 -6.75 7.13 6.66
C LEU A 27 -5.92 5.91 6.29
N CYS A 28 -6.36 5.17 5.27
CA CYS A 28 -5.53 4.14 4.65
C CYS A 28 -5.77 4.08 3.13
N VAL A 29 -4.68 4.13 2.36
CA VAL A 29 -4.67 3.78 0.94
C VAL A 29 -4.13 2.37 0.78
N VAL A 30 -4.81 1.54 -0.02
CA VAL A 30 -4.41 0.14 -0.28
C VAL A 30 -4.04 -0.03 -1.74
N LEU A 31 -2.79 -0.42 -2.00
CA LEU A 31 -2.17 -0.57 -3.31
C LEU A 31 -2.18 -2.03 -3.79
N HIS A 32 -2.55 -2.24 -5.05
CA HIS A 32 -2.68 -3.56 -5.64
C HIS A 32 -1.36 -4.11 -6.22
N PRO A 33 -1.25 -5.43 -6.48
CA PRO A 33 -0.05 -6.04 -7.04
C PRO A 33 0.17 -5.63 -8.51
N HIS A 34 1.21 -6.19 -9.13
CA HIS A 34 1.75 -5.76 -10.42
C HIS A 34 0.68 -5.69 -11.53
N PRO A 35 0.50 -4.51 -12.18
CA PRO A 35 -0.53 -4.28 -13.19
C PRO A 35 -0.49 -5.27 -14.34
N ARG A 36 0.70 -5.54 -14.88
CA ARG A 36 0.90 -6.46 -16.02
C ARG A 36 0.83 -7.95 -15.67
N GLN A 37 0.65 -8.28 -14.38
CA GLN A 37 0.48 -9.66 -13.89
C GLN A 37 -0.93 -9.88 -13.34
N GLY A 38 -1.92 -9.18 -13.90
CA GLY A 38 -3.32 -9.30 -13.51
C GLY A 38 -3.67 -8.60 -12.19
N GLY A 39 -2.79 -7.74 -11.68
CA GLY A 39 -3.04 -6.93 -10.49
C GLY A 39 -4.16 -5.92 -10.70
N THR A 40 -5.12 -5.91 -9.78
CA THR A 40 -6.21 -4.92 -9.74
C THR A 40 -6.59 -4.63 -8.29
N MET A 41 -7.30 -3.54 -8.05
CA MET A 41 -7.87 -3.23 -6.73
C MET A 41 -8.86 -4.30 -6.23
N ASN A 42 -9.34 -5.20 -7.09
CA ASN A 42 -10.25 -6.28 -6.75
C ASN A 42 -9.53 -7.59 -6.42
N ASN A 43 -8.19 -7.61 -6.44
CA ASN A 43 -7.42 -8.76 -5.94
C ASN A 43 -7.88 -9.14 -4.54
N LYS A 44 -7.97 -10.44 -4.26
CA LYS A 44 -8.53 -10.97 -3.00
C LYS A 44 -7.83 -10.41 -1.74
N LEU A 45 -6.49 -10.34 -1.76
CA LEU A 45 -5.73 -9.81 -0.61
C LEU A 45 -5.92 -8.30 -0.47
N VAL A 46 -5.89 -7.54 -1.57
CA VAL A 46 -6.17 -6.09 -1.58
C VAL A 46 -7.56 -5.81 -1.00
N TYR A 47 -8.57 -6.56 -1.44
CA TYR A 47 -9.92 -6.42 -0.92
C TYR A 47 -10.01 -6.77 0.56
N ARG A 48 -9.35 -7.84 1.02
CA ARG A 48 -9.33 -8.25 2.43
C ARG A 48 -8.61 -7.22 3.31
N THR A 49 -7.50 -6.69 2.85
CA THR A 49 -6.76 -5.60 3.53
C THR A 49 -7.64 -4.36 3.65
N TYR A 50 -8.28 -3.94 2.56
CA TYR A 50 -9.25 -2.84 2.57
C TYR A 50 -10.36 -3.08 3.59
N GLN A 51 -10.94 -4.28 3.67
CA GLN A 51 -11.98 -4.61 4.63
C GLN A 51 -11.46 -4.60 6.08
N ALA A 52 -10.25 -5.05 6.33
CA ALA A 52 -9.64 -5.01 7.65
C ALA A 52 -9.52 -3.56 8.17
N PHE A 53 -8.98 -2.65 7.38
CA PHE A 53 -8.89 -1.23 7.72
C PHE A 53 -10.28 -0.59 7.89
N LYS A 54 -11.21 -0.88 6.99
CA LYS A 54 -12.60 -0.42 7.13
C LYS A 54 -13.23 -0.88 8.44
N ASN A 55 -13.07 -2.15 8.79
CA ASN A 55 -13.63 -2.71 10.04
C ASN A 55 -12.93 -2.15 11.30
N SER A 56 -11.71 -1.63 11.15
CA SER A 56 -10.99 -0.89 12.19
C SER A 56 -11.30 0.62 12.16
N ASN A 57 -12.40 1.02 11.51
CA ASN A 57 -12.91 2.39 11.44
C ASN A 57 -12.00 3.39 10.71
N PHE A 58 -11.16 2.94 9.79
CA PHE A 58 -10.42 3.83 8.90
C PHE A 58 -11.30 4.34 7.76
N SER A 59 -11.05 5.58 7.32
CA SER A 59 -11.44 6.05 5.99
C SER A 59 -10.49 5.42 4.99
N THR A 60 -10.99 4.46 4.18
CA THR A 60 -10.13 3.57 3.41
C THR A 60 -10.39 3.71 1.92
N LEU A 61 -9.32 3.84 1.14
CA LEU A 61 -9.32 3.92 -0.32
C LEU A 61 -8.54 2.76 -0.92
N ARG A 62 -9.08 2.12 -1.96
CA ARG A 62 -8.36 1.26 -2.90
C ARG A 62 -8.67 1.71 -4.32
N PHE A 63 -7.71 1.63 -5.22
CA PHE A 63 -7.86 2.10 -6.58
C PHE A 63 -7.09 1.24 -7.57
N ASN A 64 -7.40 1.36 -8.84
CA ASN A 64 -6.63 0.79 -9.94
C ASN A 64 -5.56 1.76 -10.41
N PHE A 65 -4.30 1.32 -10.47
CA PHE A 65 -3.23 2.08 -11.09
C PHE A 65 -3.55 2.39 -12.55
N ARG A 66 -2.83 3.36 -13.13
CA ARG A 66 -2.91 3.71 -14.55
C ARG A 66 -2.92 2.48 -15.45
N GLY A 67 -3.74 2.51 -16.49
CA GLY A 67 -3.86 1.41 -17.45
C GLY A 67 -4.56 0.15 -16.95
N VAL A 68 -5.08 0.15 -15.70
CA VAL A 68 -5.80 -0.99 -15.11
C VAL A 68 -7.29 -0.67 -14.99
N GLY A 69 -8.14 -1.61 -15.40
CA GLY A 69 -9.60 -1.47 -15.34
C GLY A 69 -10.06 -0.23 -16.09
N ARG A 70 -10.71 0.71 -15.39
CA ARG A 70 -11.20 1.97 -15.95
C ARG A 70 -10.26 3.16 -15.73
N SER A 71 -9.09 2.92 -15.14
CA SER A 71 -8.06 3.94 -14.97
C SER A 71 -7.38 4.25 -16.31
N GLN A 72 -7.17 5.52 -16.56
CA GLN A 72 -6.50 6.02 -17.78
C GLN A 72 -4.97 5.92 -17.65
N GLY A 73 -4.27 6.22 -18.75
CA GLY A 73 -2.82 6.13 -18.82
C GLY A 73 -2.32 4.73 -19.16
N ALA A 74 -1.01 4.52 -19.02
CA ALA A 74 -0.32 3.26 -19.29
C ALA A 74 0.69 2.96 -18.20
N TYR A 75 0.98 1.67 -17.98
CA TYR A 75 1.99 1.21 -17.03
C TYR A 75 3.35 1.87 -17.28
N ASP A 76 3.96 2.43 -16.24
CA ASP A 76 5.20 3.21 -16.29
C ASP A 76 6.27 2.72 -15.30
N ASN A 77 6.43 1.41 -15.21
CA ASN A 77 7.49 0.73 -14.45
C ASN A 77 7.64 1.17 -12.98
N GLY A 78 6.54 1.57 -12.36
CA GLY A 78 6.49 2.00 -10.96
C GLY A 78 6.62 3.50 -10.76
N VAL A 79 7.21 4.24 -11.70
CA VAL A 79 7.38 5.70 -11.58
C VAL A 79 6.03 6.40 -11.63
N GLY A 80 5.26 6.11 -12.66
CA GLY A 80 3.92 6.65 -12.81
C GLY A 80 2.95 6.13 -11.76
N GLU A 81 3.00 4.84 -11.44
CA GLU A 81 2.15 4.22 -10.42
C GLU A 81 2.39 4.85 -9.02
N LEU A 82 3.63 5.25 -8.73
CA LEU A 82 3.94 5.96 -7.49
C LEU A 82 3.28 7.34 -7.45
N THR A 83 3.23 8.05 -8.58
CA THR A 83 2.52 9.34 -8.67
C THR A 83 1.00 9.16 -8.59
N ASP A 84 0.46 8.05 -9.10
CA ASP A 84 -0.96 7.71 -8.93
C ASP A 84 -1.28 7.46 -7.44
N ALA A 85 -0.39 6.75 -6.72
CA ALA A 85 -0.55 6.50 -5.30
C ALA A 85 -0.50 7.81 -4.48
N ALA A 86 0.38 8.75 -4.86
CA ALA A 86 0.43 10.07 -4.23
C ALA A 86 -0.87 10.86 -4.47
N ALA A 87 -1.37 10.89 -5.71
CA ALA A 87 -2.63 11.55 -6.04
C ALA A 87 -3.83 10.93 -5.30
N ALA A 88 -3.85 9.60 -5.17
CA ALA A 88 -4.87 8.88 -4.41
C ALA A 88 -4.84 9.25 -2.92
N LEU A 89 -3.65 9.39 -2.35
CA LEU A 89 -3.47 9.85 -0.96
C LEU A 89 -3.94 11.29 -0.78
N ASP A 90 -3.54 12.19 -1.68
CA ASP A 90 -3.95 13.60 -1.65
C ASP A 90 -5.48 13.75 -1.71
N TRP A 91 -6.12 12.97 -2.59
CA TRP A 91 -7.57 12.93 -2.69
C TRP A 91 -8.21 12.45 -1.37
N LEU A 92 -7.69 11.35 -0.79
CA LEU A 92 -8.22 10.80 0.46
C LEU A 92 -8.09 11.78 1.63
N GLN A 93 -6.99 12.53 1.70
CA GLN A 93 -6.77 13.58 2.70
C GLN A 93 -7.73 14.75 2.51
N ALA A 94 -7.95 15.20 1.28
CA ALA A 94 -8.89 16.27 0.96
C ALA A 94 -10.33 15.92 1.35
N GLU A 95 -10.74 14.67 1.16
CA GLU A 95 -12.07 14.18 1.59
C GLU A 95 -12.21 14.01 3.12
N ASN A 96 -11.10 14.02 3.85
CA ASN A 96 -11.06 13.79 5.30
C ASN A 96 -10.14 14.81 6.02
N PRO A 97 -10.44 16.11 5.97
CA PRO A 97 -9.52 17.17 6.43
C PRO A 97 -9.25 17.16 7.95
N THR A 98 -10.04 16.44 8.72
CA THR A 98 -9.90 16.31 10.19
C THR A 98 -9.11 15.08 10.62
N ALA A 99 -8.76 14.20 9.68
CA ALA A 99 -7.94 13.02 9.97
C ALA A 99 -6.51 13.44 10.37
N ARG A 100 -5.96 12.77 11.40
CA ARG A 100 -4.61 13.07 11.92
C ARG A 100 -3.61 11.95 11.73
N THR A 101 -4.08 10.78 11.32
CA THR A 101 -3.26 9.56 11.19
C THR A 101 -3.48 8.99 9.81
N THR A 102 -2.39 8.75 9.11
CA THR A 102 -2.41 8.19 7.75
C THR A 102 -1.58 6.92 7.71
N TRP A 103 -2.14 5.88 7.13
CA TRP A 103 -1.48 4.60 6.88
C TRP A 103 -1.46 4.29 5.39
N ILE A 104 -0.49 3.48 4.99
CA ILE A 104 -0.44 2.94 3.64
C ILE A 104 -0.31 1.43 3.69
N ALA A 105 -1.01 0.74 2.81
CA ALA A 105 -0.91 -0.71 2.69
C ALA A 105 -0.69 -1.12 1.24
N GLY A 106 0.00 -2.23 1.01
CA GLY A 106 0.21 -2.73 -0.33
C GLY A 106 0.49 -4.23 -0.37
N PHE A 107 0.18 -4.84 -1.50
CA PHE A 107 0.47 -6.23 -1.78
C PHE A 107 1.46 -6.35 -2.94
N SER A 108 2.54 -7.12 -2.75
CA SER A 108 3.58 -7.38 -3.75
C SER A 108 4.14 -6.07 -4.33
N PHE A 109 4.08 -5.82 -5.63
CA PHE A 109 4.45 -4.56 -6.27
C PHE A 109 3.84 -3.33 -5.56
N GLY A 110 2.56 -3.43 -5.14
CA GLY A 110 1.91 -2.36 -4.37
C GLY A 110 2.58 -2.11 -3.01
N SER A 111 3.17 -3.11 -2.37
CA SER A 111 3.92 -2.92 -1.11
C SER A 111 5.23 -2.18 -1.34
N TRP A 112 5.93 -2.45 -2.44
CA TRP A 112 7.15 -1.72 -2.83
C TRP A 112 6.85 -0.24 -3.10
N LEU A 113 5.75 0.06 -3.81
CA LEU A 113 5.30 1.44 -4.02
C LEU A 113 4.82 2.11 -2.73
N ALA A 114 4.11 1.38 -1.86
CA ALA A 114 3.68 1.88 -0.56
C ALA A 114 4.87 2.35 0.28
N LEU A 115 5.94 1.56 0.33
CA LEU A 115 7.16 1.90 1.08
C LEU A 115 7.97 3.02 0.42
N GLN A 116 7.96 3.14 -0.90
CA GLN A 116 8.52 4.31 -1.58
C GLN A 116 7.73 5.60 -1.28
N LEU A 117 6.40 5.51 -1.24
CA LEU A 117 5.56 6.65 -0.89
C LEU A 117 5.76 7.06 0.58
N LEU A 118 5.88 6.10 1.50
CA LEU A 118 6.23 6.32 2.91
C LEU A 118 7.48 7.19 3.06
N MET A 119 8.52 6.94 2.27
CA MET A 119 9.77 7.72 2.30
C MET A 119 9.62 9.17 1.81
N ARG A 120 8.56 9.47 1.06
CA ARG A 120 8.31 10.79 0.46
C ARG A 120 7.22 11.60 1.14
N ARG A 121 6.46 10.95 2.04
CA ARG A 121 5.26 11.51 2.66
C ARG A 121 5.37 11.37 4.18
N PRO A 122 5.94 12.37 4.86
CA PRO A 122 6.22 12.32 6.31
C PRO A 122 4.97 12.22 7.19
N GLU A 123 3.81 12.55 6.64
CA GLU A 123 2.52 12.38 7.33
C GLU A 123 2.04 10.92 7.42
N ILE A 124 2.67 9.99 6.69
CA ILE A 124 2.35 8.56 6.81
C ILE A 124 2.95 8.02 8.10
N SER A 125 2.08 7.62 9.02
CA SER A 125 2.44 7.23 10.39
C SER A 125 2.71 5.72 10.54
N GLY A 126 2.32 4.92 9.54
CA GLY A 126 2.49 3.47 9.59
C GLY A 126 2.16 2.78 8.27
N PHE A 127 2.59 1.52 8.14
CA PHE A 127 2.38 0.76 6.92
C PHE A 127 2.04 -0.71 7.15
N VAL A 128 1.42 -1.33 6.14
CA VAL A 128 1.26 -2.78 6.04
C VAL A 128 1.77 -3.23 4.67
N ALA A 129 2.83 -4.04 4.66
CA ALA A 129 3.41 -4.62 3.45
C ALA A 129 3.14 -6.12 3.40
N ILE A 130 2.41 -6.58 2.39
CA ILE A 130 2.07 -8.00 2.21
C ILE A 130 2.90 -8.54 1.05
N SER A 131 3.65 -9.60 1.29
CA SER A 131 4.59 -10.22 0.35
C SER A 131 5.45 -9.18 -0.38
N PRO A 132 6.23 -8.33 0.35
CA PRO A 132 7.08 -7.35 -0.28
C PRO A 132 8.13 -8.05 -1.15
N PRO A 133 8.23 -7.74 -2.45
CA PRO A 133 9.05 -8.51 -3.40
C PRO A 133 10.54 -8.20 -3.28
N ALA A 134 11.13 -8.50 -2.11
CA ALA A 134 12.51 -8.16 -1.75
C ALA A 134 13.57 -8.90 -2.58
N SER A 135 13.20 -9.99 -3.25
CA SER A 135 14.05 -10.69 -4.23
C SER A 135 14.03 -10.06 -5.62
N LEU A 136 13.02 -9.22 -5.93
CA LEU A 136 12.79 -8.66 -7.27
C LEU A 136 13.04 -7.15 -7.36
N TYR A 137 12.91 -6.42 -6.25
CA TYR A 137 13.06 -4.97 -6.18
C TYR A 137 14.02 -4.57 -5.06
N ASP A 138 14.69 -3.46 -5.24
CA ASP A 138 15.55 -2.87 -4.22
C ASP A 138 14.71 -2.17 -3.13
N PHE A 139 15.01 -2.46 -1.86
CA PHE A 139 14.44 -1.84 -0.68
C PHE A 139 15.47 -1.06 0.15
N SER A 140 16.67 -0.84 -0.39
CA SER A 140 17.75 -0.11 0.29
C SER A 140 17.39 1.33 0.67
N PHE A 141 16.40 1.91 -0.02
CA PHE A 141 15.87 3.25 0.29
C PHE A 141 15.24 3.37 1.68
N LEU A 142 14.91 2.25 2.35
CA LEU A 142 14.34 2.23 3.72
C LEU A 142 15.41 2.39 4.83
N ALA A 143 16.45 3.13 4.59
CA ALA A 143 17.50 3.40 5.55
C ALA A 143 17.79 4.91 5.65
N PRO A 144 17.20 5.62 6.64
CA PRO A 144 16.33 5.15 7.71
C PRO A 144 14.86 5.02 7.31
N CYS A 145 14.17 3.99 7.80
CA CYS A 145 12.73 3.86 7.66
C CYS A 145 12.01 4.80 8.64
N PRO A 146 11.06 5.65 8.18
CA PRO A 146 10.52 6.72 9.01
C PRO A 146 9.37 6.29 9.93
N ALA A 147 8.80 5.09 9.76
CA ALA A 147 7.62 4.65 10.51
C ALA A 147 7.64 3.16 10.84
N ASN A 148 6.99 2.81 11.94
CA ASN A 148 6.70 1.43 12.30
C ASN A 148 5.72 0.79 11.31
N GLY A 149 5.71 -0.54 11.24
CA GLY A 149 4.81 -1.22 10.33
C GLY A 149 4.69 -2.71 10.55
N LEU A 150 3.82 -3.31 9.74
CA LEU A 150 3.59 -4.75 9.71
C LEU A 150 3.99 -5.30 8.34
N ILE A 151 4.84 -6.32 8.35
CA ILE A 151 5.18 -7.10 7.16
C ILE A 151 4.57 -8.49 7.31
N ILE A 152 3.85 -8.94 6.28
CA ILE A 152 3.19 -10.25 6.24
C ILE A 152 3.75 -11.04 5.06
N GLN A 153 4.19 -12.28 5.31
CA GLN A 153 4.74 -13.17 4.29
C GLN A 153 4.18 -14.59 4.42
N GLY A 154 3.79 -15.17 3.31
CA GLY A 154 3.44 -16.59 3.22
C GLY A 154 4.70 -17.46 3.18
N THR A 155 4.73 -18.58 3.91
CA THR A 155 5.90 -19.50 3.91
C THR A 155 6.01 -20.31 2.62
N ASP A 156 4.90 -20.46 1.89
CA ASP A 156 4.82 -21.24 0.66
C ASP A 156 4.67 -20.35 -0.60
N ASP A 157 4.96 -19.05 -0.46
CA ASP A 157 4.94 -18.11 -1.58
C ASP A 157 5.98 -18.52 -2.63
N LYS A 158 5.50 -18.79 -3.86
CA LYS A 158 6.34 -19.27 -4.98
C LYS A 158 7.01 -18.13 -5.76
N ILE A 159 6.66 -16.90 -5.48
CA ILE A 159 7.12 -15.71 -6.22
C ILE A 159 8.09 -14.91 -5.37
N VAL A 160 7.77 -14.74 -4.10
CA VAL A 160 8.58 -13.96 -3.14
C VAL A 160 9.14 -14.90 -2.09
N GLU A 161 10.44 -15.14 -2.15
CA GLU A 161 11.14 -16.03 -1.22
C GLU A 161 11.09 -15.46 0.21
N GLU A 162 10.63 -16.28 1.16
CA GLU A 162 10.48 -15.89 2.56
C GLU A 162 11.81 -15.40 3.16
N GLU A 163 12.94 -16.02 2.78
CA GLU A 163 14.26 -15.66 3.28
C GLU A 163 14.61 -14.20 2.96
N CYS A 164 14.34 -13.74 1.72
CA CYS A 164 14.58 -12.36 1.31
C CYS A 164 13.74 -11.35 2.11
N VAL A 165 12.50 -11.71 2.46
CA VAL A 165 11.65 -10.88 3.31
C VAL A 165 12.14 -10.88 4.76
N THR A 166 12.60 -12.02 5.26
CA THR A 166 13.19 -12.12 6.60
C THR A 166 14.44 -11.23 6.71
N GLU A 167 15.33 -11.27 5.72
CA GLU A 167 16.51 -10.39 5.69
C GLU A 167 16.13 -8.90 5.66
N LEU A 168 15.08 -8.53 4.90
CA LEU A 168 14.57 -7.16 4.89
C LEU A 168 14.11 -6.74 6.27
N VAL A 169 13.31 -7.57 6.95
CA VAL A 169 12.81 -7.30 8.30
C VAL A 169 13.96 -7.16 9.29
N ASP A 170 14.95 -8.04 9.23
CA ASP A 170 16.14 -8.01 10.10
C ASP A 170 16.95 -6.72 9.92
N LYS A 171 17.12 -6.27 8.67
CA LYS A 171 17.77 -4.99 8.37
C LYS A 171 16.99 -3.79 8.93
N LEU A 172 15.68 -3.81 8.81
CA LEU A 172 14.81 -2.75 9.34
C LEU A 172 14.85 -2.72 10.88
N ASN A 173 14.72 -3.86 11.54
CA ASN A 173 14.70 -3.94 13.01
C ASN A 173 16.07 -3.67 13.68
N LYS A 174 17.17 -3.61 12.91
CA LYS A 174 18.47 -3.10 13.41
C LYS A 174 18.50 -1.57 13.54
N GLN A 175 17.54 -0.86 12.94
CA GLN A 175 17.47 0.60 13.04
C GLN A 175 16.95 1.03 14.41
N LYS A 176 17.51 2.11 14.96
CA LYS A 176 17.08 2.63 16.26
C LYS A 176 15.64 3.18 16.19
N ASN A 177 14.88 2.91 17.24
CA ASN A 177 13.50 3.40 17.40
C ASN A 177 12.51 2.93 16.32
N LEU A 178 12.83 1.87 15.60
CA LEU A 178 11.96 1.24 14.63
C LEU A 178 11.49 -0.12 15.14
N ASN A 179 10.21 -0.38 15.01
CA ASN A 179 9.59 -1.67 15.32
C ASN A 179 8.79 -2.15 14.12
N ILE A 180 9.29 -3.18 13.45
CA ILE A 180 8.59 -3.87 12.38
C ILE A 180 8.07 -5.19 12.92
N GLU A 181 6.75 -5.30 13.00
CA GLU A 181 6.11 -6.58 13.28
C GLU A 181 6.19 -7.47 12.03
N TYR A 182 6.73 -8.66 12.19
CA TYR A 182 6.81 -9.65 11.09
C TYR A 182 5.86 -10.81 11.35
N LYS A 183 4.94 -11.04 10.42
CA LYS A 183 3.94 -12.10 10.50
C LYS A 183 4.11 -13.10 9.38
N LYS A 184 4.56 -14.32 9.71
CA LYS A 184 4.61 -15.45 8.77
C LYS A 184 3.27 -16.17 8.76
N ILE A 185 2.74 -16.45 7.58
CA ILE A 185 1.51 -17.21 7.38
C ILE A 185 1.89 -18.57 6.83
N ILE A 186 1.78 -19.58 7.67
CA ILE A 186 2.21 -20.95 7.35
C ILE A 186 1.27 -21.54 6.29
N GLY A 187 1.87 -22.08 5.22
CA GLY A 187 1.16 -22.74 4.13
C GLY A 187 0.45 -21.80 3.15
N ALA A 188 0.75 -20.49 3.17
CA ALA A 188 0.20 -19.51 2.26
C ALA A 188 1.23 -19.08 1.21
#